data_9ea94d09fab90e0960fb3ccb2423acca
#
_entry.id   9ea94d09fab90e0960fb3ccb2423acca
#
_cell.length_a   1.000
_cell.length_b   1.000
_cell.length_c   1.000
_cell.angle_alpha   90.00
_cell.angle_beta   90.00
_cell.angle_gamma   90.00
#
_symmetry.space_group_name_H-M   'P 1'
#
loop_
_entity.id
_entity.type
_entity.pdbx_description
1 polymer ?
#
loop_
_entity_poly.entity_id
_entity_poly.type
_entity_poly.pdbx_seq_one_letter_code
_entity_poly.pdbx_strand_id
1 'polypeptide(L)'
;MSHATLNTLNTSPVTLIDRALLDAVSAEARNHPRLRKNRNFHRSDDAPGHRLLNAIEPGSYIAPHRHLDPHKDETMLVLRGQLGLVVFDENGAVLQV
;
A
#
# COMPACT_ATOMS: atom_id res chain seq x y z
N MET A 1 17.58 -10.77 25.59
CA MET A 1 16.37 -11.20 24.92
C MET A 1 16.69 -12.28 23.89
N SER A 2 15.95 -13.35 23.91
CA SER A 2 16.18 -14.49 23.04
C SER A 2 15.61 -14.25 21.64
N HIS A 3 16.30 -14.72 20.62
CA HIS A 3 15.79 -14.69 19.25
C HIS A 3 14.57 -15.62 19.04
N ALA A 4 14.46 -16.68 19.84
CA ALA A 4 13.28 -17.52 19.79
C ALA A 4 12.00 -16.75 20.08
N THR A 5 12.12 -15.69 20.88
CA THR A 5 11.00 -14.81 21.17
C THR A 5 10.54 -14.07 19.91
N LEU A 6 11.44 -13.79 18.97
CA LEU A 6 11.08 -13.08 17.74
C LEU A 6 10.14 -13.89 16.85
N ASN A 7 10.23 -15.22 16.88
CA ASN A 7 9.31 -16.05 16.11
C ASN A 7 7.88 -15.93 16.61
N THR A 8 7.72 -15.67 17.89
CA THR A 8 6.38 -15.45 18.47
C THR A 8 5.81 -14.09 18.11
N LEU A 9 6.63 -13.17 17.58
CA LEU A 9 6.16 -11.88 17.11
C LEU A 9 5.22 -11.98 15.91
N ASN A 10 5.19 -13.13 15.21
CA ASN A 10 4.22 -13.37 14.15
C ASN A 10 2.78 -13.30 14.68
N THR A 11 2.59 -13.50 15.98
CA THR A 11 1.30 -13.37 16.64
C THR A 11 1.14 -12.07 17.40
N SER A 12 2.15 -11.18 17.29
CA SER A 12 2.10 -9.89 17.96
C SER A 12 0.99 -9.03 17.36
N PRO A 13 0.26 -8.27 18.21
CA PRO A 13 -0.69 -7.28 17.73
C PRO A 13 -0.01 -6.06 17.09
N VAL A 14 1.31 -5.97 17.17
CA VAL A 14 2.06 -4.82 16.66
C VAL A 14 2.86 -5.22 15.43
N THR A 15 2.75 -4.43 14.38
CA THR A 15 3.57 -4.56 13.18
C THR A 15 4.44 -3.31 13.05
N LEU A 16 5.74 -3.52 12.91
CA LEU A 16 6.67 -2.43 12.67
C LEU A 16 6.82 -2.21 11.17
N ILE A 17 6.65 -0.97 10.76
CA ILE A 17 6.95 -0.55 9.39
C ILE A 17 8.32 0.10 9.43
N ASP A 18 9.33 -0.66 9.06
CA ASP A 18 10.72 -0.24 9.09
C ASP A 18 11.35 -0.35 7.70
N ARG A 19 12.64 -0.01 7.62
CA ARG A 19 13.34 -0.07 6.33
C ARG A 19 13.32 -1.48 5.74
N ALA A 20 13.52 -2.49 6.56
CA ALA A 20 13.56 -3.87 6.08
C ALA A 20 12.24 -4.27 5.43
N LEU A 21 11.11 -3.90 6.02
CA LEU A 21 9.80 -4.17 5.45
C LEU A 21 9.58 -3.40 4.16
N LEU A 22 9.95 -2.12 4.13
CA LEU A 22 9.82 -1.31 2.92
C LEU A 22 10.68 -1.86 1.78
N ASP A 23 11.90 -2.29 2.09
CA ASP A 23 12.78 -2.91 1.10
C ASP A 23 12.21 -4.22 0.56
N ALA A 24 11.63 -5.03 1.42
CA ALA A 24 11.03 -6.30 1.02
C ALA A 24 9.85 -6.09 0.06
N VAL A 25 8.94 -5.18 0.39
CA VAL A 25 7.77 -4.92 -0.45
C VAL A 25 8.20 -4.26 -1.77
N SER A 26 9.19 -3.38 -1.73
CA SER A 26 9.76 -2.78 -2.94
C SER A 26 10.38 -3.82 -3.86
N ALA A 27 11.10 -4.79 -3.30
CA ALA A 27 11.68 -5.89 -4.08
C ALA A 27 10.59 -6.74 -4.74
N GLU A 28 9.51 -7.02 -4.03
CA GLU A 28 8.37 -7.72 -4.60
C GLU A 28 7.75 -6.94 -5.76
N ALA A 29 7.63 -5.62 -5.63
CA ALA A 29 7.11 -4.78 -6.69
C ALA A 29 8.00 -4.81 -7.93
N ARG A 30 9.32 -4.73 -7.76
CA ARG A 30 10.28 -4.78 -8.87
C ARG A 30 10.19 -6.09 -9.64
N ASN A 31 9.88 -7.18 -8.96
CA ASN A 31 9.80 -8.50 -9.57
C ASN A 31 8.39 -8.87 -10.02
N HIS A 32 7.42 -8.01 -9.81
CA HIS A 32 6.05 -8.25 -10.23
C HIS A 32 5.83 -7.75 -11.67
N PRO A 33 5.08 -8.49 -12.51
CA PRO A 33 4.83 -8.04 -13.89
C PRO A 33 4.21 -6.65 -14.00
N ARG A 34 3.39 -6.26 -13.03
CA ARG A 34 2.75 -4.93 -13.01
C ARG A 34 3.61 -3.86 -12.34
N LEU A 35 4.79 -4.21 -11.86
CA LEU A 35 5.72 -3.31 -11.18
C LEU A 35 5.08 -2.60 -9.98
N ARG A 36 4.22 -3.30 -9.27
CA ARG A 36 3.63 -2.83 -8.03
C ARG A 36 3.21 -4.00 -7.16
N LYS A 37 3.16 -3.77 -5.85
CA LYS A 37 2.80 -4.80 -4.89
C LYS A 37 2.20 -4.17 -3.65
N ASN A 38 1.13 -4.77 -3.14
CA ASN A 38 0.52 -4.42 -1.87
C ASN A 38 0.98 -5.39 -0.79
N ARG A 39 1.17 -4.87 0.41
CA ARG A 39 1.26 -5.67 1.62
C ARG A 39 0.12 -5.26 2.54
N ASN A 40 -0.88 -6.12 2.68
CA ASN A 40 -2.06 -5.84 3.49
C ASN A 40 -1.80 -6.17 4.96
N PHE A 41 -2.27 -5.32 5.85
CA PHE A 41 -2.23 -5.55 7.29
C PHE A 41 -3.60 -5.92 7.85
N HIS A 42 -4.66 -5.72 7.08
CA HIS A 42 -5.98 -6.21 7.44
C HIS A 42 -6.11 -7.70 7.10
N ARG A 43 -6.96 -8.40 7.84
CA ARG A 43 -7.05 -9.87 7.75
C ARG A 43 -7.83 -10.34 6.53
N SER A 44 -8.80 -9.57 6.11
CA SER A 44 -9.69 -9.93 5.01
C SER A 44 -10.28 -8.68 4.37
N ASP A 45 -10.89 -8.85 3.22
CA ASP A 45 -11.55 -7.75 2.52
C ASP A 45 -12.76 -7.22 3.29
N ASP A 46 -13.32 -8.02 4.19
CA ASP A 46 -14.44 -7.63 5.03
C ASP A 46 -14.02 -6.80 6.26
N ALA A 47 -12.74 -6.70 6.53
CA ALA A 47 -12.28 -5.97 7.70
C ALA A 47 -12.75 -4.52 7.63
N PRO A 48 -13.19 -3.95 8.77
CA PRO A 48 -13.71 -2.59 8.78
C PRO A 48 -12.66 -1.52 8.50
N GLY A 49 -11.38 -1.81 8.76
CA GLY A 49 -10.28 -0.90 8.46
C GLY A 49 -9.24 -1.58 7.59
N HIS A 50 -9.04 -1.05 6.40
CA HIS A 50 -8.00 -1.53 5.50
C HIS A 50 -6.75 -0.68 5.65
N ARG A 51 -5.63 -1.34 5.92
CA ARG A 51 -4.32 -0.70 6.03
C ARG A 51 -3.34 -1.53 5.23
N LEU A 52 -2.59 -0.87 4.38
CA LEU A 52 -1.65 -1.58 3.52
C LEU A 52 -0.48 -0.69 3.13
N LEU A 53 0.63 -1.34 2.81
CA LEU A 53 1.70 -0.72 2.06
C LEU A 53 1.44 -0.94 0.58
N ASN A 54 1.77 0.07 -0.21
CA ASN A 54 1.68 -0.02 -1.66
C ASN A 54 3.02 0.41 -2.24
N ALA A 55 3.76 -0.55 -2.77
CA ALA A 55 5.02 -0.26 -3.45
C ALA A 55 4.76 -0.15 -4.94
N ILE A 56 5.17 0.96 -5.51
CA ILE A 56 4.93 1.29 -6.92
C ILE A 56 6.28 1.65 -7.54
N GLU A 57 6.69 0.89 -8.54
CA GLU A 57 7.92 1.15 -9.28
C GLU A 57 7.65 2.08 -10.47
N PRO A 58 8.67 2.84 -10.91
CA PRO A 58 8.57 3.55 -12.18
C PRO A 58 8.21 2.61 -13.32
N GLY A 59 7.32 3.06 -14.18
CA GLY A 59 6.80 2.23 -15.28
C GLY A 59 5.53 1.47 -14.93
N SER A 60 5.14 1.41 -13.66
CA SER A 60 3.84 0.86 -13.30
C SER A 60 2.72 1.77 -13.80
N TYR A 61 1.67 1.16 -14.32
CA TYR A 61 0.49 1.90 -14.75
C TYR A 61 -0.70 1.53 -13.89
N ILE A 62 -1.34 2.54 -13.31
CA ILE A 62 -2.58 2.40 -12.58
C ILE A 62 -3.63 3.22 -13.32
N ALA A 63 -4.63 2.53 -13.86
CA ALA A 63 -5.70 3.20 -14.60
C ALA A 63 -6.51 4.10 -13.66
N PRO A 64 -6.98 5.25 -14.17
CA PRO A 64 -7.90 6.06 -13.41
C PRO A 64 -9.09 5.24 -12.94
N HIS A 65 -9.43 5.36 -11.68
CA HIS A 65 -10.53 4.62 -11.08
C HIS A 65 -11.06 5.38 -9.87
N ARG A 66 -12.23 4.99 -9.40
CA ARG A 66 -12.81 5.52 -8.17
C ARG A 66 -13.54 4.43 -7.42
N HIS A 67 -13.65 4.62 -6.11
CA HIS A 67 -14.46 3.77 -5.25
C HIS A 67 -15.83 4.42 -5.08
N LEU A 68 -16.88 3.70 -5.43
CA LEU A 68 -18.24 4.21 -5.35
C LEU A 68 -18.89 4.02 -3.98
N ASP A 69 -18.30 3.17 -3.14
CA ASP A 69 -18.78 2.95 -1.79
C ASP A 69 -18.52 4.21 -0.93
N PRO A 70 -19.56 4.83 -0.37
CA PRO A 70 -19.40 6.05 0.42
C PRO A 70 -18.62 5.84 1.71
N HIS A 71 -18.39 4.60 2.12
CA HIS A 71 -17.62 4.26 3.32
C HIS A 71 -16.15 3.95 3.03
N LYS A 72 -15.70 4.17 1.79
CA LYS A 72 -14.33 3.86 1.38
C LYS A 72 -13.49 5.11 1.20
N ASP A 73 -13.37 5.87 2.28
CA ASP A 73 -12.41 6.96 2.31
C ASP A 73 -11.00 6.40 2.33
N GLU A 74 -10.09 7.12 1.70
CA GLU A 74 -8.69 6.75 1.64
C GLU A 74 -7.80 7.86 2.18
N THR A 75 -6.81 7.45 2.97
CA THR A 75 -5.73 8.32 3.40
C THR A 75 -4.43 7.73 2.88
N MET A 76 -3.63 8.53 2.23
CA MET A 76 -2.37 8.10 1.64
C MET A 76 -1.22 8.89 2.23
N LEU A 77 -0.18 8.18 2.64
CA LEU A 77 1.04 8.77 3.16
C LEU A 77 2.22 8.22 2.37
N VAL A 78 3.04 9.10 1.82
CA VAL A 78 4.26 8.69 1.13
C VAL A 78 5.34 8.47 2.18
N LEU A 79 5.79 7.21 2.32
CA LEU A 79 6.81 6.85 3.28
C LEU A 79 8.22 6.96 2.68
N ARG A 80 8.35 6.72 1.37
CA ARG A 80 9.64 6.74 0.70
C ARG A 80 9.44 7.02 -0.79
N GLY A 81 10.30 7.83 -1.36
CA GLY A 81 10.25 8.17 -2.78
C GLY A 81 9.32 9.32 -3.11
N GLN A 82 8.86 9.36 -4.33
CA GLN A 82 7.99 10.41 -4.84
C GLN A 82 6.83 9.79 -5.59
N LEU A 83 5.65 10.32 -5.36
CA LEU A 83 4.42 9.85 -5.99
C LEU A 83 3.65 11.05 -6.55
N GLY A 84 3.23 10.95 -7.80
CA GLY A 84 2.30 11.91 -8.39
C GLY A 84 0.88 11.36 -8.28
N LEU A 85 -0.03 12.19 -7.80
CA LEU A 85 -1.44 11.85 -7.74
C LEU A 85 -2.22 12.78 -8.65
N VAL A 86 -3.01 12.21 -9.54
CA VAL A 86 -3.85 12.97 -10.45
C VAL A 86 -5.30 12.71 -10.11
N VAL A 87 -6.04 13.77 -9.83
CA VAL A 87 -7.47 13.70 -9.50
C VAL A 87 -8.26 14.17 -10.70
N PHE A 88 -9.25 13.39 -11.09
CA PHE A 88 -10.12 13.68 -12.23
C PHE A 88 -11.53 14.02 -11.74
N ASP A 89 -12.24 14.87 -12.50
CA ASP A 89 -13.65 15.06 -12.29
C ASP A 89 -14.46 13.91 -12.91
N GLU A 90 -15.80 14.00 -12.80
CA GLU A 90 -16.67 12.93 -13.31
C GLU A 90 -16.62 12.77 -14.82
N ASN A 91 -16.16 13.79 -15.54
CA ASN A 91 -16.05 13.77 -16.99
C ASN A 91 -14.67 13.34 -17.48
N GLY A 92 -13.76 13.01 -16.56
CA GLY A 92 -12.42 12.59 -16.89
C GLY A 92 -11.44 13.74 -17.11
N ALA A 93 -11.82 14.97 -16.83
CA ALA A 93 -10.91 16.10 -16.89
C ALA A 93 -10.05 16.18 -15.62
N VAL A 94 -8.82 16.61 -15.75
CA VAL A 94 -7.92 16.76 -14.61
C VAL A 94 -8.41 17.89 -13.72
N LEU A 95 -8.69 17.55 -12.48
CA LEU A 95 -9.16 18.50 -11.47
C LEU A 95 -8.00 19.03 -10.64
N GLN A 96 -7.05 18.17 -10.31
CA GLN A 96 -5.94 18.49 -9.43
C GLN A 96 -4.78 17.52 -9.67
N VAL A 97 -3.59 18.00 -9.44
CA VAL A 97 -2.38 17.19 -9.44
C VAL A 97 -1.63 17.42 -8.14
#